data_0c11de3e86f57c63c8b95fc8feb21fcf
#
_entry.id   0c11de3e86f57c63c8b95fc8feb21fcf
#
_cell.length_a   1.000
_cell.length_b   1.000
_cell.length_c   1.000
_cell.angle_alpha   90.00
_cell.angle_beta   90.00
_cell.angle_gamma   90.00
#
_symmetry.space_group_name_H-M   'P 1'
#
loop_
_entity.id
_entity.type
_entity.pdbx_description
1 polymer ?
#
loop_
_entity_poly.entity_id
_entity_poly.type
_entity_poly.pdbx_seq_one_letter_code
_entity_poly.pdbx_strand_id
1 'polypeptide(L)'
;MSELLQGWKRTCYCTELGKADVGREVTLMGWCNVRRDLGALIFVQLRDRSGLMQVVFDSSTLSAEDYDRASTIRSEYVLAVRGTLEARTGNMVNPKMKTGEVEVKVRDFKILSVSETPPFEVSDDTNAGELLRLKYRYLDLRRPVMQQNLMMRHKIAHITREYFAENGFVEIETPVLTGSTPEGARDYLVPSRVHPGSFYALPQSPQLFKQMLMVSGFDRYMQIARCFRDEDLRADRQPDFTQIDLEMSFVEEDDVMAMNEGFLRRVFKECLNVDIPNPLPRIKWIDAMNRYGSDKPDVRFGMELVDLTDIVKDSGFSVFANAVKTGGSVRCINVKGGSHHYSRKEIDAEGEFVKTYKAKGLAWMNYKDEGIQSPILKFLSAEEVAAIEEKANFEKGDLLFIVADQNSVVWASLGALRLKVANKLHLIPENTYALLWVVEFPQFEWSEEEGRFMAMHHPFTSPMDEDLDLIETDPGAVRAKAYDIVLNGNEIGGGSIRIHSAELQKRMFKALGFTEEAAQQRFGFLLNAFKYGTPPHGGLAYGLDRLAMLICGAGSIRDVIAFPKVQNASDPLTGAPYPVEQKQLDELHISFKDLED
;
A
#
# COMPACT_ATOMS: atom_id res chain seq x y z
N MET A 1 42.64 1.56 14.34
CA MET A 1 42.73 1.43 12.87
C MET A 1 41.89 0.25 12.45
N SER A 2 41.20 0.35 11.31
CA SER A 2 40.42 -0.79 10.77
C SER A 2 41.36 -1.91 10.30
N GLU A 3 41.01 -3.14 10.60
CA GLU A 3 41.77 -4.33 10.27
C GLU A 3 41.22 -5.00 9.01
N LEU A 4 42.11 -5.69 8.27
CA LEU A 4 41.70 -6.44 7.09
C LEU A 4 41.11 -7.79 7.48
N LEU A 5 40.16 -8.29 6.69
CA LEU A 5 39.51 -9.59 6.91
C LEU A 5 40.49 -10.79 6.88
N GLN A 6 41.51 -10.74 6.02
CA GLN A 6 42.64 -11.69 5.94
C GLN A 6 42.19 -13.17 5.99
N GLY A 7 41.23 -13.53 5.13
CA GLY A 7 40.77 -14.92 5.03
C GLY A 7 39.80 -15.40 6.10
N TRP A 8 39.41 -14.55 7.07
CA TRP A 8 38.33 -14.90 7.99
C TRP A 8 37.01 -15.03 7.25
N LYS A 9 36.24 -16.05 7.57
CA LYS A 9 34.92 -16.28 6.99
C LYS A 9 33.90 -16.48 8.13
N ARG A 10 32.73 -15.90 8.00
CA ARG A 10 31.62 -16.19 8.88
C ARG A 10 31.23 -17.65 8.77
N THR A 11 31.06 -18.34 9.90
CA THR A 11 30.64 -19.75 9.93
C THR A 11 29.13 -19.92 9.96
N CYS A 12 28.41 -18.97 10.57
CA CYS A 12 26.96 -18.98 10.70
C CYS A 12 26.47 -17.57 11.08
N TYR A 13 25.15 -17.36 11.01
CA TYR A 13 24.52 -16.17 11.57
C TYR A 13 24.28 -16.32 13.07
N CYS A 14 24.11 -15.18 13.75
CA CYS A 14 23.96 -15.14 15.21
C CYS A 14 22.84 -16.04 15.74
N THR A 15 21.65 -15.99 15.12
CA THR A 15 20.47 -16.72 15.60
C THR A 15 20.34 -18.15 15.08
N GLU A 16 21.30 -18.63 14.31
CA GLU A 16 21.41 -20.05 13.93
C GLU A 16 22.01 -20.91 15.04
N LEU A 17 22.54 -20.28 16.09
CA LEU A 17 23.17 -20.95 17.23
C LEU A 17 22.21 -21.06 18.42
N GLY A 18 22.24 -22.22 19.07
CA GLY A 18 21.46 -22.52 20.25
C GLY A 18 22.17 -23.46 21.22
N LYS A 19 21.47 -23.96 22.24
CA LYS A 19 22.02 -24.89 23.25
C LYS A 19 22.65 -26.15 22.66
N ALA A 20 22.13 -26.63 21.53
CA ALA A 20 22.64 -27.82 20.85
C ALA A 20 24.06 -27.63 20.27
N ASP A 21 24.46 -26.37 20.07
CA ASP A 21 25.76 -26.01 19.47
C ASP A 21 26.85 -25.69 20.52
N VAL A 22 26.54 -25.83 21.81
CA VAL A 22 27.49 -25.55 22.90
C VAL A 22 28.76 -26.39 22.73
N GLY A 23 29.91 -25.72 22.86
CA GLY A 23 31.24 -26.30 22.61
C GLY A 23 31.75 -26.09 21.17
N ARG A 24 30.90 -25.62 20.25
CA ARG A 24 31.27 -25.36 18.87
C ARG A 24 32.16 -24.12 18.76
N GLU A 25 33.22 -24.21 17.97
CA GLU A 25 34.03 -23.07 17.55
C GLU A 25 33.32 -22.31 16.42
N VAL A 26 33.13 -21.00 16.57
CA VAL A 26 32.40 -20.16 15.61
C VAL A 26 33.16 -18.89 15.25
N THR A 27 32.93 -18.41 14.04
CA THR A 27 33.35 -17.07 13.59
C THR A 27 32.07 -16.29 13.26
N LEU A 28 31.76 -15.28 14.08
CA LEU A 28 30.63 -14.38 13.85
C LEU A 28 31.14 -13.03 13.37
N MET A 29 30.32 -12.36 12.56
CA MET A 29 30.61 -11.03 12.02
C MET A 29 29.36 -10.17 12.06
N GLY A 30 29.51 -8.94 12.52
CA GLY A 30 28.37 -8.03 12.64
C GLY A 30 28.78 -6.69 13.23
N TRP A 31 27.77 -5.98 13.73
CA TRP A 31 27.92 -4.68 14.36
C TRP A 31 27.80 -4.78 15.87
N CYS A 32 28.60 -4.01 16.60
CA CYS A 32 28.45 -3.86 18.04
C CYS A 32 27.16 -3.07 18.33
N ASN A 33 26.13 -3.74 18.81
CA ASN A 33 24.87 -3.11 19.20
C ASN A 33 24.99 -2.39 20.55
N VAL A 34 25.35 -3.14 21.58
CA VAL A 34 25.56 -2.63 22.95
C VAL A 34 26.85 -3.22 23.51
N ARG A 35 27.63 -2.40 24.19
CA ARG A 35 28.79 -2.81 24.97
C ARG A 35 28.58 -2.52 26.45
N ARG A 36 28.94 -3.46 27.29
CA ARG A 36 28.98 -3.31 28.77
C ARG A 36 30.35 -3.76 29.27
N ASP A 37 31.00 -2.93 30.09
CA ASP A 37 32.27 -3.19 30.70
C ASP A 37 32.07 -3.40 32.19
N LEU A 38 32.47 -4.56 32.68
CA LEU A 38 32.37 -4.94 34.08
C LEU A 38 33.77 -5.22 34.68
N GLY A 39 34.79 -4.55 34.22
CA GLY A 39 36.15 -4.61 34.69
C GLY A 39 36.95 -5.78 34.09
N ALA A 40 36.75 -7.01 34.56
CA ALA A 40 37.45 -8.19 34.02
C ALA A 40 36.77 -8.78 32.77
N LEU A 41 35.53 -8.43 32.53
CA LEU A 41 34.72 -8.93 31.40
C LEU A 41 34.11 -7.77 30.63
N ILE A 42 34.25 -7.81 29.28
CA ILE A 42 33.54 -6.91 28.38
C ILE A 42 32.50 -7.74 27.62
N PHE A 43 31.23 -7.35 27.76
CA PHE A 43 30.12 -7.95 27.05
C PHE A 43 29.75 -7.07 25.84
N VAL A 44 29.67 -7.69 24.66
CA VAL A 44 29.18 -7.03 23.44
C VAL A 44 28.02 -7.83 22.90
N GLN A 45 26.92 -7.14 22.62
CA GLN A 45 25.85 -7.68 21.79
C GLN A 45 26.24 -7.46 20.32
N LEU A 46 26.66 -8.53 19.65
CA LEU A 46 26.94 -8.52 18.22
C LEU A 46 25.64 -8.69 17.46
N ARG A 47 25.35 -7.75 16.55
CA ARG A 47 24.16 -7.76 15.72
C ARG A 47 24.51 -8.11 14.29
N ASP A 48 23.80 -9.06 13.71
CA ASP A 48 23.74 -9.30 12.27
C ASP A 48 22.28 -9.28 11.78
N ARG A 49 22.05 -9.59 10.51
CA ARG A 49 20.70 -9.58 9.93
C ARG A 49 19.73 -10.59 10.56
N SER A 50 20.24 -11.60 11.25
CA SER A 50 19.42 -12.62 11.90
C SER A 50 18.98 -12.22 13.31
N GLY A 51 19.76 -11.33 13.96
CA GLY A 51 19.50 -10.86 15.32
C GLY A 51 20.78 -10.61 16.13
N LEU A 52 20.72 -10.91 17.43
CA LEU A 52 21.77 -10.60 18.40
C LEU A 52 22.42 -11.87 18.95
N MET A 53 23.72 -11.81 19.20
CA MET A 53 24.50 -12.79 19.97
C MET A 53 25.35 -12.05 21.00
N GLN A 54 25.34 -12.51 22.25
CA GLN A 54 26.30 -12.00 23.24
C GLN A 54 27.68 -12.61 22.99
N VAL A 55 28.69 -11.76 22.89
CA VAL A 55 30.10 -12.17 22.84
C VAL A 55 30.82 -11.60 24.05
N VAL A 56 31.69 -12.39 24.68
CA VAL A 56 32.34 -12.08 25.96
C VAL A 56 33.83 -12.04 25.77
N PHE A 57 34.45 -10.91 26.07
CA PHE A 57 35.90 -10.71 26.11
C PHE A 57 36.35 -10.81 27.57
N ASP A 58 37.17 -11.77 27.88
CA ASP A 58 37.62 -12.11 29.24
C ASP A 58 39.11 -11.82 29.39
N SER A 59 39.45 -10.91 30.29
CA SER A 59 40.84 -10.52 30.56
C SER A 59 41.74 -11.69 31.06
N SER A 60 41.12 -12.77 31.54
CA SER A 60 41.86 -13.97 31.97
C SER A 60 42.27 -14.88 30.79
N THR A 61 41.63 -14.74 29.63
CA THR A 61 41.85 -15.60 28.43
C THR A 61 42.48 -14.87 27.27
N LEU A 62 42.27 -13.56 27.18
CA LEU A 62 42.86 -12.70 26.14
C LEU A 62 44.23 -12.16 26.61
N SER A 63 45.10 -11.80 25.68
CA SER A 63 46.28 -11.01 26.00
C SER A 63 45.90 -9.63 26.55
N ALA A 64 46.76 -9.01 27.36
CA ALA A 64 46.50 -7.64 27.85
C ALA A 64 46.28 -6.65 26.70
N GLU A 65 47.07 -6.78 25.60
CA GLU A 65 46.95 -5.96 24.41
C GLU A 65 45.58 -6.14 23.73
N ASP A 66 45.13 -7.39 23.56
CA ASP A 66 43.82 -7.67 22.95
C ASP A 66 42.68 -7.22 23.86
N TYR A 67 42.82 -7.37 25.18
CA TYR A 67 41.80 -6.88 26.11
C TYR A 67 41.70 -5.35 26.08
N ASP A 68 42.85 -4.63 26.02
CA ASP A 68 42.86 -3.17 25.85
C ASP A 68 42.21 -2.75 24.53
N ARG A 69 42.48 -3.48 23.44
CA ARG A 69 41.78 -3.26 22.15
C ARG A 69 40.30 -3.48 22.26
N ALA A 70 39.83 -4.54 22.92
CA ALA A 70 38.41 -4.81 23.15
C ALA A 70 37.75 -3.66 23.95
N SER A 71 38.49 -3.03 24.87
CA SER A 71 38.00 -1.87 25.64
C SER A 71 37.71 -0.63 24.77
N THR A 72 38.27 -0.56 23.57
CA THR A 72 38.06 0.55 22.61
C THR A 72 36.77 0.39 21.78
N ILE A 73 36.16 -0.80 21.75
CA ILE A 73 34.94 -1.07 20.97
C ILE A 73 33.84 -0.10 21.39
N ARG A 74 33.12 0.44 20.40
CA ARG A 74 31.95 1.33 20.60
C ARG A 74 30.78 0.81 19.77
N SER A 75 29.60 1.39 20.02
CA SER A 75 28.38 1.11 19.25
C SER A 75 28.64 1.26 17.75
N GLU A 76 28.03 0.39 16.97
CA GLU A 76 28.09 0.31 15.50
C GLU A 76 29.49 0.02 14.91
N TYR A 77 30.52 -0.30 15.72
CA TYR A 77 31.77 -0.86 15.20
C TYR A 77 31.50 -2.20 14.52
N VAL A 78 32.15 -2.45 13.39
CA VAL A 78 32.06 -3.72 12.67
C VAL A 78 33.11 -4.67 13.21
N LEU A 79 32.68 -5.80 13.71
CA LEU A 79 33.54 -6.79 14.36
C LEU A 79 33.50 -8.14 13.64
N ALA A 80 34.61 -8.83 13.64
CA ALA A 80 34.70 -10.27 13.43
C ALA A 80 35.22 -10.89 14.72
N VAL A 81 34.55 -11.90 15.25
CA VAL A 81 34.91 -12.57 16.50
C VAL A 81 35.00 -14.06 16.28
N ARG A 82 36.06 -14.69 16.83
CA ARG A 82 36.24 -16.15 16.91
C ARG A 82 36.18 -16.57 18.36
N GLY A 83 35.49 -17.64 18.64
CA GLY A 83 35.39 -18.14 19.98
C GLY A 83 34.59 -19.41 20.08
N THR A 84 34.41 -19.88 21.31
CA THR A 84 33.67 -21.08 21.63
C THR A 84 32.29 -20.69 22.13
N LEU A 85 31.24 -21.36 21.66
CA LEU A 85 29.87 -21.17 22.15
C LEU A 85 29.73 -21.84 23.52
N GLU A 86 29.31 -21.08 24.52
CA GLU A 86 29.10 -21.55 25.90
C GLU A 86 27.62 -21.36 26.31
N ALA A 87 27.14 -22.21 27.20
CA ALA A 87 25.81 -22.09 27.78
C ALA A 87 25.80 -21.02 28.87
N ARG A 88 24.80 -20.16 28.86
CA ARG A 88 24.49 -19.23 29.94
C ARG A 88 23.63 -19.95 31.00
N THR A 89 23.94 -19.77 32.25
CA THR A 89 23.28 -20.49 33.36
C THR A 89 22.65 -19.52 34.36
N GLY A 90 21.59 -19.98 35.03
CA GLY A 90 20.93 -19.23 36.07
C GLY A 90 20.47 -17.84 35.65
N ASN A 91 20.80 -16.82 36.40
CA ASN A 91 20.42 -15.43 36.18
C ASN A 91 21.09 -14.77 34.97
N MET A 92 22.04 -15.45 34.32
CA MET A 92 22.69 -14.94 33.10
C MET A 92 21.85 -15.20 31.83
N VAL A 93 20.85 -16.07 31.87
CA VAL A 93 19.93 -16.31 30.76
C VAL A 93 19.11 -15.07 30.49
N ASN A 94 19.09 -14.60 29.23
CA ASN A 94 18.29 -13.44 28.82
C ASN A 94 17.09 -13.85 27.97
N PRO A 95 15.87 -13.95 28.54
CA PRO A 95 14.68 -14.38 27.78
C PRO A 95 14.23 -13.40 26.69
N LYS A 96 14.75 -12.16 26.69
CA LYS A 96 14.44 -11.16 25.65
C LYS A 96 15.27 -11.34 24.37
N MET A 97 16.27 -12.22 24.37
CA MET A 97 17.08 -12.53 23.20
C MET A 97 16.80 -13.96 22.72
N LYS A 98 16.62 -14.16 21.43
CA LYS A 98 16.46 -15.50 20.82
C LYS A 98 17.65 -16.42 21.16
N THR A 99 18.87 -15.85 21.27
CA THR A 99 20.11 -16.54 21.62
C THR A 99 20.45 -16.41 23.11
N GLY A 100 19.50 -15.98 23.96
CA GLY A 100 19.78 -15.58 25.34
C GLY A 100 20.23 -16.69 26.29
N GLU A 101 20.19 -17.95 25.85
CA GLU A 101 20.66 -19.13 26.58
C GLU A 101 22.14 -19.48 26.31
N VAL A 102 22.75 -18.83 25.32
CA VAL A 102 24.12 -19.06 24.90
C VAL A 102 24.89 -17.76 24.73
N GLU A 103 26.21 -17.84 24.76
CA GLU A 103 27.11 -16.73 24.46
C GLU A 103 28.42 -17.26 23.84
N VAL A 104 29.14 -16.41 23.14
CA VAL A 104 30.44 -16.77 22.56
C VAL A 104 31.54 -16.23 23.45
N LYS A 105 32.36 -17.11 24.03
CA LYS A 105 33.62 -16.72 24.70
C LYS A 105 34.68 -16.45 23.64
N VAL A 106 35.10 -15.20 23.52
CA VAL A 106 36.00 -14.72 22.47
C VAL A 106 37.40 -15.18 22.77
N ARG A 107 38.04 -15.76 21.73
CA ARG A 107 39.45 -16.14 21.75
C ARG A 107 40.29 -15.20 20.87
N ASP A 108 39.72 -14.74 19.78
CA ASP A 108 40.38 -13.83 18.83
C ASP A 108 39.33 -12.94 18.16
N PHE A 109 39.69 -11.71 17.80
CA PHE A 109 38.76 -10.79 17.16
C PHE A 109 39.47 -9.76 16.30
N LYS A 110 38.72 -9.16 15.39
CA LYS A 110 39.13 -8.03 14.55
C LYS A 110 38.12 -6.89 14.63
N ILE A 111 38.64 -5.66 14.66
CA ILE A 111 37.84 -4.46 14.45
C ILE A 111 37.95 -4.12 12.96
N LEU A 112 36.93 -4.55 12.17
CA LEU A 112 36.95 -4.40 10.72
C LEU A 112 36.67 -2.94 10.29
N SER A 113 35.86 -2.23 11.08
CA SER A 113 35.60 -0.82 10.87
C SER A 113 35.18 -0.15 12.17
N VAL A 114 35.65 1.05 12.39
CA VAL A 114 35.20 1.94 13.45
C VAL A 114 34.00 2.74 13.01
N SER A 115 33.22 3.25 13.95
CA SER A 115 32.06 4.10 13.70
C SER A 115 32.18 5.39 14.50
N GLU A 116 31.76 6.49 13.93
CA GLU A 116 31.41 7.68 14.69
C GLU A 116 30.09 7.41 15.49
N THR A 117 29.77 8.30 16.43
CA THR A 117 28.50 8.20 17.14
C THR A 117 27.35 8.39 16.14
N PRO A 118 26.45 7.40 16.00
CA PRO A 118 25.31 7.53 15.10
C PRO A 118 24.41 8.71 15.47
N PRO A 119 23.76 9.37 14.48
CA PRO A 119 22.87 10.50 14.72
C PRO A 119 21.59 10.12 15.48
N PHE A 120 21.29 8.83 15.60
CA PHE A 120 20.23 8.26 16.42
C PHE A 120 20.58 6.82 16.82
N GLU A 121 19.93 6.34 17.84
CA GLU A 121 20.07 4.95 18.30
C GLU A 121 19.46 3.97 17.28
N VAL A 122 20.21 2.92 16.92
CA VAL A 122 19.75 1.85 16.01
C VAL A 122 18.90 0.86 16.81
N SER A 123 17.70 1.30 17.18
CA SER A 123 16.73 0.58 18.00
C SER A 123 15.31 0.84 17.48
N ASP A 124 14.39 -0.10 17.69
CA ASP A 124 13.00 0.09 17.30
C ASP A 124 12.29 1.13 18.20
N ASP A 125 12.83 1.39 19.40
CA ASP A 125 12.35 2.40 20.35
C ASP A 125 12.92 3.81 20.07
N THR A 126 13.61 4.03 18.94
CA THR A 126 14.20 5.33 18.61
C THR A 126 13.14 6.43 18.47
N ASN A 127 13.41 7.60 19.07
CA ASN A 127 12.59 8.81 18.94
C ASN A 127 12.99 9.68 17.74
N ALA A 128 13.88 9.19 16.86
CA ALA A 128 14.34 9.95 15.71
C ALA A 128 13.20 10.20 14.71
N GLY A 129 13.02 11.45 14.29
CA GLY A 129 12.04 11.82 13.28
C GLY A 129 12.30 11.15 11.93
N GLU A 130 11.23 10.98 11.14
CA GLU A 130 11.28 10.28 9.86
C GLU A 130 12.35 10.85 8.91
N LEU A 131 12.43 12.18 8.76
CA LEU A 131 13.40 12.81 7.86
C LEU A 131 14.85 12.49 8.24
N LEU A 132 15.19 12.45 9.54
CA LEU A 132 16.52 12.08 10.00
C LEU A 132 16.81 10.61 9.69
N ARG A 133 15.84 9.72 9.92
CA ARG A 133 15.95 8.30 9.61
C ARG A 133 16.11 8.05 8.11
N LEU A 134 15.40 8.80 7.26
CA LEU A 134 15.52 8.70 5.81
C LEU A 134 16.85 9.25 5.29
N LYS A 135 17.37 10.33 5.89
CA LYS A 135 18.70 10.87 5.56
C LYS A 135 19.82 9.87 5.86
N TYR A 136 19.70 9.15 6.97
CA TYR A 136 20.65 8.10 7.36
C TYR A 136 20.04 6.71 7.20
N ARG A 137 19.34 6.49 6.08
CA ARG A 137 18.52 5.28 5.85
C ARG A 137 19.30 3.98 6.04
N TYR A 138 20.58 3.94 5.70
CA TYR A 138 21.44 2.78 5.91
C TYR A 138 21.64 2.43 7.41
N LEU A 139 21.47 3.37 8.33
CA LEU A 139 21.41 3.08 9.77
C LEU A 139 20.00 2.63 10.19
N ASP A 140 18.97 3.29 9.69
CA ASP A 140 17.57 2.93 9.96
C ASP A 140 17.27 1.50 9.51
N LEU A 141 17.81 1.08 8.37
CA LEU A 141 17.70 -0.29 7.84
C LEU A 141 18.42 -1.36 8.69
N ARG A 142 19.23 -0.98 9.68
CA ARG A 142 19.81 -1.92 10.65
C ARG A 142 18.85 -2.27 11.78
N ARG A 143 17.75 -1.52 11.94
CA ARG A 143 16.76 -1.77 12.99
C ARG A 143 16.03 -3.09 12.72
N PRO A 144 15.73 -3.89 13.75
CA PRO A 144 15.08 -5.19 13.61
C PRO A 144 13.76 -5.13 12.81
N VAL A 145 12.88 -4.17 13.10
CA VAL A 145 11.61 -4.01 12.38
C VAL A 145 11.82 -3.74 10.88
N MET A 146 12.79 -2.92 10.52
CA MET A 146 13.10 -2.61 9.12
C MET A 146 13.67 -3.83 8.37
N GLN A 147 14.54 -4.60 9.04
CA GLN A 147 15.06 -5.87 8.51
C GLN A 147 13.92 -6.87 8.27
N GLN A 148 13.03 -7.04 9.24
CA GLN A 148 11.87 -7.93 9.15
C GLN A 148 10.93 -7.54 8.01
N ASN A 149 10.62 -6.24 7.86
CA ASN A 149 9.76 -5.74 6.81
C ASN A 149 10.32 -6.04 5.41
N LEU A 150 11.61 -5.78 5.18
CA LEU A 150 12.24 -6.08 3.89
C LEU A 150 12.39 -7.58 3.64
N MET A 151 12.64 -8.38 4.66
CA MET A 151 12.65 -9.85 4.54
C MET A 151 11.26 -10.39 4.23
N MET A 152 10.20 -9.82 4.81
CA MET A 152 8.82 -10.18 4.49
C MET A 152 8.48 -9.80 3.04
N ARG A 153 8.84 -8.59 2.60
CA ARG A 153 8.70 -8.17 1.20
C ARG A 153 9.41 -9.14 0.25
N HIS A 154 10.63 -9.55 0.57
CA HIS A 154 11.37 -10.56 -0.20
C HIS A 154 10.60 -11.89 -0.26
N LYS A 155 10.06 -12.35 0.88
CA LYS A 155 9.30 -13.59 0.97
C LYS A 155 8.03 -13.53 0.09
N ILE A 156 7.30 -12.43 0.11
CA ILE A 156 6.13 -12.22 -0.76
C ILE A 156 6.55 -12.32 -2.24
N ALA A 157 7.62 -11.64 -2.63
CA ALA A 157 8.12 -11.68 -4.01
C ALA A 157 8.57 -13.09 -4.44
N HIS A 158 9.15 -13.87 -3.53
CA HIS A 158 9.53 -15.26 -3.77
C HIS A 158 8.29 -16.15 -3.98
N ILE A 159 7.32 -16.10 -3.06
CA ILE A 159 6.05 -16.81 -3.18
C ILE A 159 5.34 -16.46 -4.49
N THR A 160 5.36 -15.19 -4.89
CA THR A 160 4.79 -14.72 -6.16
C THR A 160 5.37 -15.49 -7.34
N ARG A 161 6.69 -15.55 -7.45
CA ARG A 161 7.35 -16.26 -8.56
C ARG A 161 7.06 -17.74 -8.56
N GLU A 162 7.13 -18.39 -7.39
CA GLU A 162 6.83 -19.80 -7.28
C GLU A 162 5.38 -20.11 -7.66
N TYR A 163 4.41 -19.41 -7.06
CA TYR A 163 3.01 -19.66 -7.30
C TYR A 163 2.63 -19.50 -8.78
N PHE A 164 3.03 -18.39 -9.40
CA PHE A 164 2.67 -18.15 -10.80
C PHE A 164 3.42 -19.07 -11.76
N ALA A 165 4.68 -19.41 -11.50
CA ALA A 165 5.41 -20.41 -12.30
C ALA A 165 4.76 -21.81 -12.23
N GLU A 166 4.33 -22.26 -11.05
CA GLU A 166 3.61 -23.52 -10.84
C GLU A 166 2.26 -23.54 -11.60
N ASN A 167 1.67 -22.36 -11.84
CA ASN A 167 0.43 -22.20 -12.58
C ASN A 167 0.65 -21.85 -14.07
N GLY A 168 1.84 -22.03 -14.59
CA GLY A 168 2.18 -21.89 -16.02
C GLY A 168 2.38 -20.46 -16.50
N PHE A 169 2.60 -19.51 -15.60
CA PHE A 169 2.98 -18.15 -15.98
C PHE A 169 4.45 -18.06 -16.33
N VAL A 170 4.75 -17.22 -17.32
CA VAL A 170 6.11 -16.88 -17.74
C VAL A 170 6.44 -15.47 -17.23
N GLU A 171 7.54 -15.33 -16.49
CA GLU A 171 8.03 -14.00 -16.08
C GLU A 171 8.75 -13.36 -17.27
N ILE A 172 8.22 -12.25 -17.77
CA ILE A 172 8.75 -11.54 -18.94
C ILE A 172 8.93 -10.07 -18.59
N GLU A 173 10.14 -9.55 -18.77
CA GLU A 173 10.44 -8.15 -18.59
C GLU A 173 9.93 -7.30 -19.77
N THR A 174 9.37 -6.14 -19.44
CA THR A 174 8.93 -5.14 -20.41
C THR A 174 9.84 -3.91 -20.39
N PRO A 175 9.90 -3.10 -21.46
CA PRO A 175 10.79 -1.95 -21.51
C PRO A 175 10.49 -0.91 -20.42
N VAL A 176 11.54 -0.35 -19.81
CA VAL A 176 11.47 0.81 -18.91
C VAL A 176 11.55 2.12 -19.71
N LEU A 177 12.29 2.15 -20.83
CA LEU A 177 12.28 3.27 -21.77
C LEU A 177 11.23 3.00 -22.85
N THR A 178 10.10 3.67 -22.78
CA THR A 178 8.96 3.45 -23.70
C THR A 178 8.42 4.77 -24.25
N GLY A 179 7.38 4.72 -25.04
CA GLY A 179 6.62 5.90 -25.45
C GLY A 179 5.68 6.36 -24.35
N SER A 180 5.34 7.65 -24.35
CA SER A 180 4.32 8.20 -23.46
C SER A 180 2.96 7.55 -23.71
N THR A 181 2.32 7.07 -22.66
CA THR A 181 0.98 6.45 -22.72
C THR A 181 0.11 7.08 -21.65
N PRO A 182 -1.00 7.73 -22.00
CA PRO A 182 -1.87 8.39 -21.03
C PRO A 182 -2.73 7.33 -20.30
N GLU A 183 -2.25 6.88 -19.13
CA GLU A 183 -2.96 5.95 -18.24
C GLU A 183 -3.57 6.66 -17.01
N GLY A 184 -3.72 7.99 -17.05
CA GLY A 184 -4.34 8.78 -15.98
C GLY A 184 -3.37 9.64 -15.19
N ALA A 185 -2.11 9.21 -14.97
CA ALA A 185 -1.07 10.01 -14.34
C ALA A 185 -0.21 10.76 -15.37
N ARG A 186 0.61 11.71 -14.92
CA ARG A 186 1.66 12.29 -15.76
C ARG A 186 2.85 11.34 -15.85
N ASP A 187 3.49 11.32 -17.03
CA ASP A 187 4.68 10.52 -17.27
C ASP A 187 5.95 11.26 -16.83
N TYR A 188 6.91 10.51 -16.28
CA TYR A 188 8.29 10.98 -16.22
C TYR A 188 8.94 10.87 -17.59
N LEU A 189 9.48 11.98 -18.10
CA LEU A 189 10.10 12.05 -19.43
C LEU A 189 11.62 11.93 -19.34
N VAL A 190 12.20 11.13 -20.24
CA VAL A 190 13.65 10.94 -20.37
C VAL A 190 14.07 11.41 -21.77
N PRO A 191 14.87 12.48 -21.90
CA PRO A 191 15.29 12.99 -23.19
C PRO A 191 16.21 12.02 -23.94
N SER A 192 16.07 11.94 -25.25
CA SER A 192 16.91 11.11 -26.10
C SER A 192 18.08 11.90 -26.68
N ARG A 193 19.31 11.50 -26.37
CA ARG A 193 20.51 12.08 -26.97
C ARG A 193 20.65 11.74 -28.47
N VAL A 194 20.15 10.55 -28.87
CA VAL A 194 20.27 10.06 -30.25
C VAL A 194 19.22 10.67 -31.18
N HIS A 195 18.07 11.06 -30.61
CA HIS A 195 16.96 11.70 -31.33
C HIS A 195 16.65 13.05 -30.70
N PRO A 196 17.36 14.13 -31.08
CA PRO A 196 17.16 15.45 -30.51
C PRO A 196 15.70 15.91 -30.57
N GLY A 197 15.20 16.48 -29.48
CA GLY A 197 13.80 16.92 -29.35
C GLY A 197 12.78 15.78 -29.11
N SER A 198 13.23 14.53 -29.02
CA SER A 198 12.39 13.37 -28.71
C SER A 198 12.66 12.86 -27.29
N PHE A 199 11.63 12.29 -26.67
CA PHE A 199 11.68 11.79 -25.31
C PHE A 199 11.16 10.36 -25.23
N TYR A 200 11.78 9.56 -24.39
CA TYR A 200 11.15 8.38 -23.81
C TYR A 200 10.31 8.79 -22.61
N ALA A 201 9.35 7.96 -22.24
CA ALA A 201 8.66 8.03 -20.96
C ALA A 201 9.01 6.83 -20.10
N LEU A 202 8.99 7.00 -18.77
CA LEU A 202 9.03 5.87 -17.86
C LEU A 202 7.62 5.28 -17.72
N PRO A 203 7.45 3.94 -17.71
CA PRO A 203 6.14 3.29 -17.78
C PRO A 203 5.33 3.50 -16.50
N GLN A 204 4.06 3.88 -16.65
CA GLN A 204 3.11 3.93 -15.53
C GLN A 204 2.70 2.52 -15.09
N SER A 205 2.65 1.60 -16.04
CA SER A 205 2.45 0.16 -15.86
C SER A 205 2.88 -0.60 -17.12
N PRO A 206 3.02 -1.94 -17.10
CA PRO A 206 3.26 -2.74 -18.30
C PRO A 206 2.02 -2.95 -19.17
N GLN A 207 0.91 -2.24 -18.98
CA GLN A 207 -0.42 -2.54 -19.52
C GLN A 207 -0.43 -2.86 -21.01
N LEU A 208 0.19 -2.02 -21.85
CA LEU A 208 0.18 -2.23 -23.29
C LEU A 208 1.03 -3.42 -23.73
N PHE A 209 2.18 -3.60 -23.07
CA PHE A 209 3.10 -4.70 -23.40
C PHE A 209 2.55 -6.06 -22.98
N LYS A 210 1.89 -6.16 -21.82
CA LYS A 210 1.29 -7.43 -21.39
C LYS A 210 0.15 -7.87 -22.32
N GLN A 211 -0.65 -6.93 -22.84
CA GLN A 211 -1.64 -7.21 -23.87
C GLN A 211 -0.99 -7.69 -25.18
N MET A 212 0.13 -7.06 -25.57
CA MET A 212 0.92 -7.52 -26.74
C MET A 212 1.48 -8.93 -26.54
N LEU A 213 1.85 -9.31 -25.31
CA LEU A 213 2.29 -10.67 -25.00
C LEU A 213 1.16 -11.70 -25.14
N MET A 214 -0.10 -11.32 -24.83
CA MET A 214 -1.26 -12.17 -25.10
C MET A 214 -1.47 -12.36 -26.61
N VAL A 215 -1.40 -11.28 -27.40
CA VAL A 215 -1.43 -11.36 -28.87
C VAL A 215 -0.28 -12.21 -29.42
N SER A 216 0.86 -12.22 -28.73
CA SER A 216 2.03 -13.03 -29.09
C SER A 216 1.93 -14.51 -28.69
N GLY A 217 0.83 -14.94 -28.04
CA GLY A 217 0.56 -16.33 -27.69
C GLY A 217 1.29 -16.86 -26.46
N PHE A 218 1.69 -15.99 -25.51
CA PHE A 218 2.31 -16.42 -24.25
C PHE A 218 1.30 -16.95 -23.23
N ASP A 219 0.00 -16.73 -23.43
CA ASP A 219 -1.14 -17.17 -22.62
C ASP A 219 -1.15 -16.71 -21.16
N ARG A 220 -0.06 -16.81 -20.44
CA ARG A 220 0.05 -16.41 -19.02
C ARG A 220 1.37 -15.70 -18.77
N TYR A 221 1.27 -14.40 -18.51
CA TYR A 221 2.39 -13.51 -18.22
C TYR A 221 2.33 -13.02 -16.79
N MET A 222 3.49 -12.90 -16.16
CA MET A 222 3.66 -12.15 -14.91
C MET A 222 4.96 -11.36 -14.93
N GLN A 223 5.03 -10.30 -14.12
CA GLN A 223 6.24 -9.53 -13.89
C GLN A 223 6.18 -8.84 -12.53
N ILE A 224 7.29 -8.81 -11.80
CA ILE A 224 7.45 -7.86 -10.68
C ILE A 224 8.04 -6.58 -11.29
N ALA A 225 7.16 -5.66 -11.68
CA ALA A 225 7.46 -4.50 -12.50
C ALA A 225 7.74 -3.24 -11.68
N ARG A 226 8.73 -2.44 -12.10
CA ARG A 226 8.86 -1.05 -11.62
C ARG A 226 7.96 -0.15 -12.44
N CYS A 227 7.18 0.66 -11.74
CA CYS A 227 6.23 1.61 -12.31
C CYS A 227 6.53 3.03 -11.80
N PHE A 228 6.18 4.04 -12.60
CA PHE A 228 6.53 5.44 -12.36
C PHE A 228 5.31 6.32 -12.64
N ARG A 229 4.95 7.19 -11.69
CA ARG A 229 3.84 8.14 -11.85
C ARG A 229 4.21 9.49 -11.25
N ASP A 230 4.14 10.55 -12.04
CA ASP A 230 4.34 11.92 -11.58
C ASP A 230 3.01 12.48 -11.09
N GLU A 231 2.69 12.18 -9.84
CA GLU A 231 1.48 12.58 -9.14
C GLU A 231 1.82 13.23 -7.80
N ASP A 232 0.87 13.96 -7.23
CA ASP A 232 0.98 14.46 -5.87
C ASP A 232 1.09 13.30 -4.88
N LEU A 233 2.18 13.27 -4.11
CA LEU A 233 2.46 12.17 -3.21
C LEU A 233 1.63 12.28 -1.92
N ARG A 234 1.03 11.15 -1.55
CA ARG A 234 0.36 10.92 -0.27
C ARG A 234 1.16 9.91 0.55
N ALA A 235 0.74 9.66 1.79
CA ALA A 235 1.43 8.72 2.68
C ALA A 235 1.55 7.29 2.13
N ASP A 236 0.65 6.90 1.23
CA ASP A 236 0.54 5.59 0.60
C ASP A 236 0.94 5.57 -0.89
N ARG A 237 1.62 6.63 -1.38
CA ARG A 237 2.08 6.76 -2.77
C ARG A 237 3.56 7.09 -2.85
N GLN A 238 4.22 6.55 -3.86
CA GLN A 238 5.60 6.84 -4.25
C GLN A 238 5.65 7.14 -5.74
N PRO A 239 6.55 8.02 -6.21
CA PRO A 239 6.68 8.34 -7.63
C PRO A 239 7.21 7.14 -8.43
N ASP A 240 7.95 6.26 -7.76
CA ASP A 240 8.43 5.00 -8.27
C ASP A 240 8.07 3.87 -7.30
N PHE A 241 7.30 2.90 -7.78
CA PHE A 241 6.72 1.82 -6.97
C PHE A 241 6.80 0.47 -7.70
N THR A 242 6.44 -0.61 -7.02
CA THR A 242 6.53 -1.95 -7.59
C THR A 242 5.14 -2.59 -7.67
N GLN A 243 4.83 -3.17 -8.84
CA GLN A 243 3.64 -3.98 -9.03
C GLN A 243 4.02 -5.46 -9.21
N ILE A 244 3.15 -6.35 -8.72
CA ILE A 244 3.05 -7.72 -9.22
C ILE A 244 2.01 -7.65 -10.33
N ASP A 245 2.45 -7.69 -11.57
CA ASP A 245 1.59 -7.53 -12.75
C ASP A 245 1.41 -8.86 -13.47
N LEU A 246 0.18 -9.14 -13.90
CA LEU A 246 -0.15 -10.39 -14.57
C LEU A 246 -1.23 -10.20 -15.65
N GLU A 247 -1.20 -11.09 -16.66
CA GLU A 247 -2.20 -11.16 -17.73
C GLU A 247 -2.38 -12.61 -18.18
N MET A 248 -3.61 -12.97 -18.55
CA MET A 248 -4.01 -14.32 -18.97
C MET A 248 -4.88 -14.26 -20.22
N SER A 249 -4.66 -15.15 -21.17
CA SER A 249 -5.52 -15.35 -22.35
C SER A 249 -6.62 -16.36 -22.09
N PHE A 250 -7.71 -16.25 -22.87
CA PHE A 250 -8.86 -17.19 -22.85
C PHE A 250 -9.52 -17.32 -21.49
N VAL A 251 -9.77 -16.18 -20.82
CA VAL A 251 -10.33 -16.09 -19.48
C VAL A 251 -11.47 -15.10 -19.38
N GLU A 252 -12.32 -15.31 -18.40
CA GLU A 252 -13.35 -14.40 -17.90
C GLU A 252 -12.99 -13.92 -16.49
N GLU A 253 -13.80 -13.02 -15.90
CA GLU A 253 -13.52 -12.42 -14.59
C GLU A 253 -13.29 -13.48 -13.50
N ASP A 254 -14.11 -14.51 -13.49
CA ASP A 254 -14.05 -15.59 -12.48
C ASP A 254 -12.72 -16.36 -12.53
N ASP A 255 -12.18 -16.58 -13.72
CA ASP A 255 -10.90 -17.28 -13.90
C ASP A 255 -9.74 -16.47 -13.30
N VAL A 256 -9.73 -15.15 -13.59
CA VAL A 256 -8.70 -14.26 -13.05
C VAL A 256 -8.83 -14.14 -11.54
N MET A 257 -10.05 -13.96 -11.02
CA MET A 257 -10.27 -13.87 -9.57
C MET A 257 -9.87 -15.17 -8.86
N ALA A 258 -10.26 -16.34 -9.36
CA ALA A 258 -9.91 -17.63 -8.76
C ALA A 258 -8.39 -17.89 -8.72
N MET A 259 -7.66 -17.53 -9.79
CA MET A 259 -6.19 -17.60 -9.84
C MET A 259 -5.57 -16.75 -8.73
N ASN A 260 -6.05 -15.53 -8.57
CA ASN A 260 -5.55 -14.57 -7.60
C ASN A 260 -5.95 -14.90 -6.15
N GLU A 261 -7.12 -15.49 -5.92
CA GLU A 261 -7.50 -16.02 -4.61
C GLU A 261 -6.54 -17.14 -4.15
N GLY A 262 -6.13 -18.02 -5.06
CA GLY A 262 -5.11 -19.04 -4.79
C GLY A 262 -3.77 -18.44 -4.38
N PHE A 263 -3.32 -17.40 -5.09
CA PHE A 263 -2.10 -16.66 -4.76
C PHE A 263 -2.19 -16.03 -3.36
N LEU A 264 -3.25 -15.30 -3.08
CA LEU A 264 -3.43 -14.65 -1.77
C LEU A 264 -3.50 -15.66 -0.63
N ARG A 265 -4.19 -16.79 -0.81
CA ARG A 265 -4.22 -17.87 0.20
C ARG A 265 -2.81 -18.36 0.54
N ARG A 266 -1.96 -18.57 -0.48
CA ARG A 266 -0.58 -19.00 -0.27
C ARG A 266 0.23 -17.93 0.46
N VAL A 267 0.11 -16.66 0.06
CA VAL A 267 0.80 -15.54 0.71
C VAL A 267 0.39 -15.42 2.19
N PHE A 268 -0.91 -15.41 2.49
CA PHE A 268 -1.39 -15.29 3.88
C PHE A 268 -1.00 -16.50 4.73
N LYS A 269 -1.09 -17.70 4.17
CA LYS A 269 -0.70 -18.92 4.87
C LYS A 269 0.79 -18.95 5.20
N GLU A 270 1.64 -18.68 4.22
CA GLU A 270 3.08 -18.79 4.41
C GLU A 270 3.69 -17.59 5.16
N CYS A 271 3.14 -16.38 4.98
CA CYS A 271 3.66 -15.18 5.63
C CYS A 271 3.15 -15.01 7.07
N LEU A 272 1.87 -15.28 7.30
CA LEU A 272 1.17 -14.96 8.55
C LEU A 272 0.60 -16.19 9.28
N ASN A 273 0.62 -17.37 8.64
CA ASN A 273 -0.09 -18.58 9.08
C ASN A 273 -1.60 -18.35 9.28
N VAL A 274 -2.21 -17.52 8.44
CA VAL A 274 -3.63 -17.19 8.43
C VAL A 274 -4.30 -17.88 7.24
N ASP A 275 -5.45 -18.50 7.50
CA ASP A 275 -6.31 -19.04 6.46
C ASP A 275 -7.37 -18.00 6.11
N ILE A 276 -7.51 -17.68 4.82
CA ILE A 276 -8.51 -16.74 4.29
C ILE A 276 -9.65 -17.51 3.60
N PRO A 277 -10.87 -16.93 3.53
CA PRO A 277 -12.01 -17.54 2.87
C PRO A 277 -11.74 -17.96 1.42
N ASN A 278 -12.46 -18.95 0.95
CA ASN A 278 -12.45 -19.42 -0.43
C ASN A 278 -13.84 -19.93 -0.83
N PRO A 279 -14.55 -19.31 -1.81
CA PRO A 279 -14.14 -18.07 -2.50
C PRO A 279 -14.18 -16.85 -1.57
N LEU A 280 -13.52 -15.76 -1.99
CA LEU A 280 -13.62 -14.47 -1.31
C LEU A 280 -15.02 -13.86 -1.54
N PRO A 281 -15.56 -13.11 -0.56
CA PRO A 281 -16.79 -12.34 -0.76
C PRO A 281 -16.68 -11.37 -1.93
N ARG A 282 -17.79 -11.16 -2.64
CA ARG A 282 -17.91 -10.18 -3.73
C ARG A 282 -18.99 -9.15 -3.41
N ILE A 283 -18.73 -7.90 -3.73
CA ILE A 283 -19.69 -6.82 -3.62
C ILE A 283 -19.67 -5.99 -4.92
N LYS A 284 -20.83 -5.60 -5.42
CA LYS A 284 -20.91 -4.67 -6.55
C LYS A 284 -20.44 -3.29 -6.11
N TRP A 285 -19.78 -2.55 -7.01
CA TRP A 285 -19.33 -1.19 -6.73
C TRP A 285 -20.45 -0.30 -6.17
N ILE A 286 -21.64 -0.34 -6.76
CA ILE A 286 -22.76 0.47 -6.30
C ILE A 286 -23.20 0.11 -4.88
N ASP A 287 -23.15 -1.17 -4.51
CA ASP A 287 -23.48 -1.63 -3.17
C ASP A 287 -22.39 -1.24 -2.16
N ALA A 288 -21.11 -1.29 -2.57
CA ALA A 288 -19.99 -0.83 -1.75
C ALA A 288 -20.13 0.67 -1.44
N MET A 289 -20.45 1.48 -2.46
CA MET A 289 -20.69 2.91 -2.30
C MET A 289 -21.92 3.19 -1.42
N ASN A 290 -23.02 2.49 -1.65
CA ASN A 290 -24.27 2.68 -0.90
C ASN A 290 -24.17 2.25 0.57
N ARG A 291 -23.41 1.18 0.87
CA ARG A 291 -23.31 0.62 2.22
C ARG A 291 -22.12 1.16 3.02
N TYR A 292 -21.03 1.54 2.36
CA TYR A 292 -19.80 1.91 3.05
C TYR A 292 -19.27 3.30 2.67
N GLY A 293 -19.81 3.89 1.61
CA GLY A 293 -19.34 5.18 1.09
C GLY A 293 -17.95 5.12 0.47
N SER A 294 -17.52 3.94 0.01
CA SER A 294 -16.19 3.70 -0.53
C SER A 294 -16.18 2.50 -1.46
N ASP A 295 -15.41 2.57 -2.54
CA ASP A 295 -15.07 1.47 -3.46
C ASP A 295 -14.06 0.47 -2.87
N LYS A 296 -13.47 0.78 -1.73
CA LYS A 296 -12.54 -0.06 -0.95
C LYS A 296 -12.98 -0.14 0.52
N PRO A 297 -14.12 -0.80 0.79
CA PRO A 297 -14.72 -0.78 2.13
C PRO A 297 -13.90 -1.57 3.15
N ASP A 298 -13.75 -1.03 4.35
CA ASP A 298 -13.35 -1.82 5.50
C ASP A 298 -14.59 -2.47 6.13
N VAL A 299 -14.71 -3.77 5.97
CA VAL A 299 -15.87 -4.55 6.44
C VAL A 299 -15.64 -5.23 7.79
N ARG A 300 -14.51 -4.97 8.47
CA ARG A 300 -14.19 -5.59 9.76
C ARG A 300 -15.07 -5.14 10.92
N PHE A 301 -15.79 -4.05 10.75
CA PHE A 301 -16.73 -3.51 11.72
C PHE A 301 -18.05 -3.12 11.03
N GLY A 302 -19.14 -3.09 11.74
CA GLY A 302 -20.45 -2.69 11.23
C GLY A 302 -20.53 -1.20 10.87
N MET A 303 -21.63 -0.54 11.21
CA MET A 303 -21.88 0.88 10.95
C MET A 303 -21.98 1.18 9.44
N GLU A 304 -22.80 0.38 8.75
CA GLU A 304 -23.11 0.66 7.33
C GLU A 304 -23.92 1.95 7.19
N LEU A 305 -23.83 2.58 6.03
CA LEU A 305 -24.67 3.71 5.67
C LEU A 305 -26.12 3.22 5.49
N VAL A 306 -27.06 3.88 6.13
CA VAL A 306 -28.50 3.60 6.03
C VAL A 306 -29.16 4.66 5.19
N ASP A 307 -29.88 4.24 4.16
CA ASP A 307 -30.63 5.14 3.27
C ASP A 307 -31.96 5.57 3.90
N LEU A 308 -32.12 6.86 4.13
CA LEU A 308 -33.30 7.49 4.67
C LEU A 308 -34.11 8.28 3.62
N THR A 309 -33.67 8.28 2.35
CA THR A 309 -34.16 9.13 1.27
C THR A 309 -35.67 9.07 1.13
N ASP A 310 -36.25 7.87 1.06
CA ASP A 310 -37.71 7.69 0.90
C ASP A 310 -38.51 8.16 2.12
N ILE A 311 -37.93 8.09 3.33
CA ILE A 311 -38.56 8.47 4.58
C ILE A 311 -38.69 9.99 4.65
N VAL A 312 -37.68 10.73 4.20
CA VAL A 312 -37.56 12.18 4.41
C VAL A 312 -37.74 13.02 3.15
N LYS A 313 -38.22 12.44 2.04
CA LYS A 313 -38.39 13.15 0.75
C LYS A 313 -39.36 14.30 0.83
N ASP A 314 -40.41 14.19 1.66
CA ASP A 314 -41.44 15.19 1.85
C ASP A 314 -41.33 15.90 3.21
N SER A 315 -40.16 15.77 3.88
CA SER A 315 -39.93 16.29 5.22
C SER A 315 -40.03 17.82 5.30
N GLY A 316 -40.52 18.31 6.44
CA GLY A 316 -40.46 19.72 6.79
C GLY A 316 -39.05 20.29 6.94
N PHE A 317 -38.03 19.47 7.00
CA PHE A 317 -36.64 19.92 6.96
C PHE A 317 -36.17 20.12 5.52
N SER A 318 -36.21 21.36 5.07
CA SER A 318 -35.96 21.73 3.66
C SER A 318 -34.64 21.24 3.08
N VAL A 319 -33.61 21.04 3.91
CA VAL A 319 -32.31 20.50 3.47
C VAL A 319 -32.46 19.07 2.95
N PHE A 320 -33.25 18.23 3.64
CA PHE A 320 -33.50 16.85 3.22
C PHE A 320 -34.37 16.80 1.97
N ALA A 321 -35.51 17.48 2.00
CA ALA A 321 -36.40 17.50 0.86
C ALA A 321 -35.76 18.07 -0.42
N ASN A 322 -34.93 19.11 -0.31
CA ASN A 322 -34.21 19.68 -1.45
C ASN A 322 -33.12 18.73 -2.00
N ALA A 323 -32.38 18.05 -1.14
CA ALA A 323 -31.39 17.08 -1.59
C ALA A 323 -32.06 15.98 -2.44
N VAL A 324 -33.16 15.42 -1.97
CA VAL A 324 -33.91 14.39 -2.70
C VAL A 324 -34.49 14.95 -4.01
N LYS A 325 -35.07 16.14 -3.98
CA LYS A 325 -35.65 16.78 -5.17
C LYS A 325 -34.63 17.04 -6.27
N THR A 326 -33.36 17.24 -5.92
CA THR A 326 -32.27 17.47 -6.87
C THR A 326 -31.56 16.17 -7.28
N GLY A 327 -32.13 15.00 -6.99
CA GLY A 327 -31.56 13.68 -7.36
C GLY A 327 -30.46 13.17 -6.44
N GLY A 328 -30.24 13.82 -5.30
CA GLY A 328 -29.33 13.35 -4.26
C GLY A 328 -29.99 12.36 -3.29
N SER A 329 -29.31 12.04 -2.21
CA SER A 329 -29.81 11.14 -1.15
C SER A 329 -29.63 11.72 0.25
N VAL A 330 -30.37 11.14 1.20
CA VAL A 330 -30.19 11.36 2.63
C VAL A 330 -29.81 10.04 3.26
N ARG A 331 -28.59 9.96 3.82
CA ARG A 331 -28.10 8.75 4.46
C ARG A 331 -27.55 9.05 5.84
N CYS A 332 -27.53 8.03 6.69
CA CYS A 332 -26.93 8.14 8.02
C CYS A 332 -25.98 6.98 8.32
N ILE A 333 -25.15 7.19 9.33
CA ILE A 333 -24.48 6.12 10.08
C ILE A 333 -25.01 6.12 11.51
N ASN A 334 -25.24 4.93 12.06
CA ASN A 334 -25.65 4.76 13.46
C ASN A 334 -24.42 4.35 14.29
N VAL A 335 -24.01 5.25 15.18
CA VAL A 335 -22.94 5.01 16.14
C VAL A 335 -23.56 4.40 17.39
N LYS A 336 -23.54 3.08 17.47
CA LYS A 336 -24.08 2.34 18.62
C LYS A 336 -23.39 2.75 19.92
N GLY A 337 -24.17 3.11 20.92
CA GLY A 337 -23.66 3.64 22.20
C GLY A 337 -23.01 5.03 22.11
N GLY A 338 -23.04 5.67 20.93
CA GLY A 338 -22.35 6.94 20.64
C GLY A 338 -22.78 8.12 21.49
N SER A 339 -24.00 8.08 22.05
CA SER A 339 -24.54 9.13 22.94
C SER A 339 -23.63 9.43 24.13
N HIS A 340 -22.88 8.43 24.62
CA HIS A 340 -21.98 8.54 25.78
C HIS A 340 -20.55 8.94 25.39
N HIS A 341 -20.20 8.80 24.09
CA HIS A 341 -18.83 9.01 23.60
C HIS A 341 -18.63 10.34 22.90
N TYR A 342 -19.71 11.11 22.67
CA TYR A 342 -19.68 12.38 21.96
C TYR A 342 -20.30 13.51 22.76
N SER A 343 -19.49 14.51 23.10
CA SER A 343 -19.97 15.82 23.58
C SER A 343 -20.51 16.64 22.40
N ARG A 344 -21.27 17.69 22.68
CA ARG A 344 -21.77 18.63 21.65
C ARG A 344 -20.63 19.21 20.83
N LYS A 345 -19.51 19.60 21.47
CA LYS A 345 -18.35 20.17 20.77
C LYS A 345 -17.71 19.17 19.81
N GLU A 346 -17.67 17.89 20.15
CA GLU A 346 -17.15 16.85 19.27
C GLU A 346 -18.08 16.58 18.09
N ILE A 347 -19.40 16.58 18.31
CA ILE A 347 -20.39 16.51 17.21
C ILE A 347 -20.21 17.68 16.23
N ASP A 348 -20.03 18.90 16.74
CA ASP A 348 -19.78 20.07 15.92
C ASP A 348 -18.46 19.97 15.14
N ALA A 349 -17.42 19.35 15.73
CA ALA A 349 -16.16 19.08 15.05
C ALA A 349 -16.31 18.04 13.92
N GLU A 350 -17.18 17.02 14.07
CA GLU A 350 -17.50 16.10 12.97
C GLU A 350 -18.27 16.84 11.84
N GLY A 351 -19.06 17.85 12.18
CA GLY A 351 -19.67 18.74 11.20
C GLY A 351 -18.65 19.49 10.34
N GLU A 352 -17.57 20.01 10.95
CA GLU A 352 -16.46 20.64 10.20
C GLU A 352 -15.67 19.61 9.38
N PHE A 353 -15.49 18.41 9.90
CA PHE A 353 -14.80 17.33 9.19
C PHE A 353 -15.50 16.95 7.88
N VAL A 354 -16.83 16.75 7.88
CA VAL A 354 -17.53 16.37 6.64
C VAL A 354 -17.53 17.48 5.59
N LYS A 355 -17.39 18.74 5.98
CA LYS A 355 -17.24 19.86 5.03
C LYS A 355 -15.98 19.75 4.18
N THR A 356 -14.91 19.10 4.67
CA THR A 356 -13.70 18.84 3.88
C THR A 356 -13.98 17.92 2.68
N TYR A 357 -15.09 17.16 2.73
CA TYR A 357 -15.63 16.34 1.65
C TYR A 357 -16.76 17.02 0.87
N LYS A 358 -16.87 18.33 0.94
CA LYS A 358 -17.86 19.18 0.26
C LYS A 358 -19.30 19.06 0.79
N ALA A 359 -19.56 18.33 1.88
CA ALA A 359 -20.87 18.34 2.51
C ALA A 359 -21.21 19.73 3.05
N LYS A 360 -22.46 20.18 2.82
CA LYS A 360 -22.94 21.50 3.29
C LYS A 360 -23.12 21.56 4.81
N GLY A 361 -23.27 20.40 5.46
CA GLY A 361 -23.41 20.26 6.90
C GLY A 361 -23.65 18.82 7.32
N LEU A 362 -23.66 18.62 8.64
CA LEU A 362 -23.93 17.34 9.30
C LEU A 362 -25.16 17.51 10.20
N ALA A 363 -26.24 16.82 9.89
CA ALA A 363 -27.35 16.67 10.84
C ALA A 363 -27.04 15.48 11.77
N TRP A 364 -27.65 15.51 12.96
CA TRP A 364 -27.41 14.45 13.94
C TRP A 364 -28.65 14.28 14.82
N MET A 365 -28.83 13.05 15.35
CA MET A 365 -29.83 12.72 16.36
C MET A 365 -29.15 11.94 17.47
N ASN A 366 -29.28 12.36 18.72
CA ASN A 366 -28.67 11.75 19.89
C ASN A 366 -29.75 11.20 20.81
N TYR A 367 -29.81 9.88 20.98
CA TYR A 367 -30.85 9.23 21.78
C TYR A 367 -30.36 9.06 23.22
N LYS A 368 -30.68 10.03 24.06
CA LYS A 368 -30.35 10.04 25.49
C LYS A 368 -31.43 9.37 26.34
N ASP A 369 -31.16 9.28 27.64
CA ASP A 369 -32.14 8.74 28.62
C ASP A 369 -33.45 9.50 28.63
N GLU A 370 -33.43 10.81 28.45
CA GLU A 370 -34.59 11.70 28.42
C GLU A 370 -35.30 11.74 27.06
N GLY A 371 -34.78 11.05 26.04
CA GLY A 371 -35.31 11.02 24.69
C GLY A 371 -34.36 11.54 23.64
N ILE A 372 -34.82 11.64 22.40
CA ILE A 372 -34.03 12.08 21.25
C ILE A 372 -33.77 13.58 21.32
N GLN A 373 -32.50 13.95 21.30
CA GLN A 373 -32.05 15.35 21.19
C GLN A 373 -31.49 15.58 19.79
N SER A 374 -32.05 16.60 19.09
CA SER A 374 -31.61 16.97 17.74
C SER A 374 -32.07 18.37 17.38
N PRO A 375 -31.22 19.18 16.71
CA PRO A 375 -31.64 20.48 16.19
C PRO A 375 -32.70 20.37 15.08
N ILE A 376 -32.77 19.23 14.39
CA ILE A 376 -33.71 19.01 13.27
C ILE A 376 -35.05 18.39 13.71
N LEU A 377 -35.16 17.89 14.94
CA LEU A 377 -36.31 17.14 15.42
C LEU A 377 -37.63 17.93 15.27
N LYS A 378 -37.59 19.25 15.45
CA LYS A 378 -38.77 20.14 15.30
C LYS A 378 -39.32 20.24 13.88
N PHE A 379 -38.57 19.77 12.88
CA PHE A 379 -38.98 19.79 11.48
C PHE A 379 -39.45 18.41 10.98
N LEU A 380 -39.23 17.35 11.77
CA LEU A 380 -39.63 15.99 11.43
C LEU A 380 -40.98 15.65 12.05
N SER A 381 -41.80 14.91 11.32
CA SER A 381 -43.03 14.36 11.88
C SER A 381 -42.75 13.18 12.82
N ALA A 382 -43.70 12.80 13.67
CA ALA A 382 -43.55 11.65 14.55
C ALA A 382 -43.40 10.34 13.75
N GLU A 383 -44.05 10.23 12.60
CA GLU A 383 -43.97 9.09 11.69
C GLU A 383 -42.59 9.00 11.03
N GLU A 384 -42.01 10.15 10.61
CA GLU A 384 -40.65 10.18 10.08
C GLU A 384 -39.61 9.74 11.12
N VAL A 385 -39.74 10.24 12.37
CA VAL A 385 -38.83 9.85 13.46
C VAL A 385 -38.93 8.35 13.74
N ALA A 386 -40.17 7.80 13.85
CA ALA A 386 -40.34 6.37 14.08
C ALA A 386 -39.80 5.52 12.94
N ALA A 387 -39.99 5.96 11.68
CA ALA A 387 -39.41 5.26 10.52
C ALA A 387 -37.89 5.33 10.47
N ILE A 388 -37.27 6.44 10.91
CA ILE A 388 -35.81 6.56 11.05
C ILE A 388 -35.30 5.62 12.16
N GLU A 389 -35.98 5.58 13.33
CA GLU A 389 -35.64 4.67 14.42
C GLU A 389 -35.62 3.21 13.94
N GLU A 390 -36.69 2.78 13.27
CA GLU A 390 -36.77 1.41 12.72
C GLU A 390 -35.71 1.14 11.66
N LYS A 391 -35.62 2.02 10.64
CA LYS A 391 -34.71 1.80 9.50
C LYS A 391 -33.24 1.80 9.87
N ALA A 392 -32.83 2.70 10.77
CA ALA A 392 -31.47 2.83 11.25
C ALA A 392 -31.17 1.93 12.46
N ASN A 393 -32.15 1.15 12.95
CA ASN A 393 -32.04 0.43 14.23
C ASN A 393 -31.51 1.37 15.33
N PHE A 394 -32.12 2.55 15.45
CA PHE A 394 -31.68 3.63 16.32
C PHE A 394 -32.33 3.51 17.69
N GLU A 395 -31.51 3.18 18.68
CA GLU A 395 -31.93 2.84 20.02
C GLU A 395 -31.40 3.84 21.05
N LYS A 396 -31.94 3.77 22.26
CA LYS A 396 -31.45 4.57 23.38
C LYS A 396 -29.96 4.32 23.65
N GLY A 397 -29.21 5.41 23.73
CA GLY A 397 -27.74 5.37 23.84
C GLY A 397 -26.99 5.59 22.53
N ASP A 398 -27.68 5.55 21.38
CA ASP A 398 -27.06 5.70 20.07
C ASP A 398 -26.94 7.17 19.61
N LEU A 399 -26.08 7.40 18.62
CA LEU A 399 -25.91 8.69 17.94
C LEU A 399 -25.97 8.48 16.41
N LEU A 400 -26.92 9.13 15.74
CA LEU A 400 -26.96 9.19 14.29
C LEU A 400 -26.20 10.41 13.77
N PHE A 401 -25.39 10.21 12.75
CA PHE A 401 -24.86 11.25 11.89
C PHE A 401 -25.49 11.14 10.50
N ILE A 402 -26.05 12.24 9.98
CA ILE A 402 -26.87 12.26 8.77
C ILE A 402 -26.31 13.30 7.81
N VAL A 403 -26.08 12.92 6.55
CA VAL A 403 -25.70 13.82 5.45
C VAL A 403 -26.75 13.76 4.35
N ALA A 404 -27.06 14.92 3.78
CA ALA A 404 -28.01 15.10 2.68
C ALA A 404 -27.36 15.96 1.58
N ASP A 405 -27.06 15.38 0.44
CA ASP A 405 -26.47 16.06 -0.73
C ASP A 405 -26.52 15.14 -1.96
N GLN A 406 -25.80 15.47 -3.03
CA GLN A 406 -25.55 14.54 -4.15
C GLN A 406 -24.85 13.26 -3.64
N ASN A 407 -25.15 12.13 -4.27
CA ASN A 407 -24.65 10.82 -3.82
C ASN A 407 -23.14 10.78 -3.60
N SER A 408 -22.35 11.36 -4.51
CA SER A 408 -20.88 11.41 -4.40
C SER A 408 -20.41 12.12 -3.12
N VAL A 409 -21.07 13.21 -2.73
CA VAL A 409 -20.78 13.96 -1.50
C VAL A 409 -21.20 13.17 -0.27
N VAL A 410 -22.38 12.54 -0.30
CA VAL A 410 -22.92 11.72 0.81
C VAL A 410 -21.99 10.54 1.07
N TRP A 411 -21.61 9.80 0.03
CA TRP A 411 -20.72 8.66 0.13
C TRP A 411 -19.34 9.05 0.68
N ALA A 412 -18.69 10.05 0.06
CA ALA A 412 -17.37 10.50 0.50
C ALA A 412 -17.37 10.98 1.96
N SER A 413 -18.40 11.76 2.35
CA SER A 413 -18.50 12.33 3.69
C SER A 413 -18.77 11.27 4.76
N LEU A 414 -19.78 10.43 4.56
CA LEU A 414 -20.14 9.39 5.54
C LEU A 414 -19.15 8.24 5.56
N GLY A 415 -18.58 7.86 4.41
CA GLY A 415 -17.53 6.84 4.34
C GLY A 415 -16.29 7.24 5.14
N ALA A 416 -15.82 8.49 4.99
CA ALA A 416 -14.71 9.02 5.77
C ALA A 416 -15.06 9.16 7.27
N LEU A 417 -16.27 9.67 7.58
CA LEU A 417 -16.73 9.81 8.96
C LEU A 417 -16.86 8.45 9.65
N ARG A 418 -17.36 7.43 8.95
CA ARG A 418 -17.47 6.05 9.40
C ARG A 418 -16.10 5.52 9.91
N LEU A 419 -15.04 5.67 9.11
CA LEU A 419 -13.69 5.26 9.49
C LEU A 419 -13.14 6.07 10.66
N LYS A 420 -13.36 7.39 10.66
CA LYS A 420 -12.93 8.27 11.77
C LYS A 420 -13.58 7.88 13.10
N VAL A 421 -14.87 7.62 13.09
CA VAL A 421 -15.62 7.15 14.27
C VAL A 421 -15.13 5.79 14.73
N ALA A 422 -14.94 4.84 13.81
CA ALA A 422 -14.47 3.51 14.12
C ALA A 422 -13.08 3.52 14.77
N ASN A 423 -12.17 4.35 14.27
CA ASN A 423 -10.85 4.54 14.89
C ASN A 423 -10.94 5.18 16.28
N LYS A 424 -11.73 6.25 16.42
CA LYS A 424 -11.93 6.92 17.71
C LYS A 424 -12.49 5.98 18.80
N LEU A 425 -13.40 5.11 18.41
CA LEU A 425 -14.08 4.19 19.33
C LEU A 425 -13.43 2.81 19.41
N HIS A 426 -12.27 2.61 18.74
CA HIS A 426 -11.54 1.34 18.70
C HIS A 426 -12.41 0.14 18.25
N LEU A 427 -13.27 0.36 17.24
CA LEU A 427 -14.17 -0.66 16.71
C LEU A 427 -13.50 -1.60 15.71
N ILE A 428 -12.33 -1.24 15.19
CA ILE A 428 -11.61 -2.02 14.21
C ILE A 428 -10.78 -3.08 14.92
N PRO A 429 -11.08 -4.39 14.73
CA PRO A 429 -10.34 -5.46 15.40
C PRO A 429 -8.92 -5.54 14.86
N GLU A 430 -7.95 -5.71 15.78
CA GLU A 430 -6.55 -5.93 15.44
C GLU A 430 -6.32 -7.34 14.89
N ASN A 431 -5.27 -7.53 14.11
CA ASN A 431 -4.84 -8.82 13.54
C ASN A 431 -5.95 -9.58 12.79
N THR A 432 -6.90 -8.84 12.22
CA THR A 432 -8.00 -9.38 11.41
C THR A 432 -7.82 -8.96 9.96
N TYR A 433 -7.98 -9.92 9.05
CA TYR A 433 -7.79 -9.72 7.62
C TYR A 433 -9.11 -9.99 6.89
N ALA A 434 -9.77 -8.96 6.44
CA ALA A 434 -10.99 -9.03 5.66
C ALA A 434 -10.69 -8.69 4.20
N LEU A 435 -10.70 -9.74 3.36
CA LEU A 435 -10.53 -9.61 1.91
C LEU A 435 -11.89 -9.72 1.23
N LEU A 436 -12.08 -8.93 0.18
CA LEU A 436 -13.26 -9.00 -0.69
C LEU A 436 -12.92 -8.46 -2.08
N TRP A 437 -13.71 -8.88 -3.06
CA TRP A 437 -13.71 -8.29 -4.39
C TRP A 437 -14.79 -7.21 -4.48
N VAL A 438 -14.43 -6.08 -5.08
CA VAL A 438 -15.39 -5.11 -5.59
C VAL A 438 -15.46 -5.28 -7.10
N VAL A 439 -16.66 -5.41 -7.65
CA VAL A 439 -16.89 -5.77 -9.05
C VAL A 439 -17.95 -4.85 -9.68
N GLU A 440 -18.14 -4.96 -11.00
CA GLU A 440 -19.13 -4.17 -11.74
C GLU A 440 -18.96 -2.66 -11.53
N PHE A 441 -17.74 -2.15 -11.66
CA PHE A 441 -17.46 -0.72 -11.62
C PHE A 441 -18.16 0.02 -12.77
N PRO A 442 -18.45 1.33 -12.65
CA PRO A 442 -18.79 2.13 -13.82
C PRO A 442 -17.69 2.07 -14.87
N GLN A 443 -18.06 1.98 -16.14
CA GLN A 443 -17.11 2.01 -17.27
C GLN A 443 -16.55 3.41 -17.45
N PHE A 444 -17.40 4.41 -17.25
CA PHE A 444 -17.11 5.82 -17.47
C PHE A 444 -17.45 6.64 -16.23
N GLU A 445 -16.67 7.70 -16.02
CA GLU A 445 -16.99 8.78 -15.08
C GLU A 445 -17.03 10.12 -15.80
N TRP A 446 -17.93 11.01 -15.39
CA TRP A 446 -18.00 12.35 -15.95
C TRP A 446 -16.95 13.26 -15.32
N SER A 447 -16.10 13.87 -16.13
CA SER A 447 -15.16 14.90 -15.69
C SER A 447 -15.76 16.28 -15.90
N GLU A 448 -16.02 17.01 -14.84
CA GLU A 448 -16.46 18.41 -14.91
C GLU A 448 -15.37 19.33 -15.50
N GLU A 449 -14.09 19.01 -15.24
CA GLU A 449 -12.94 19.78 -15.74
C GLU A 449 -12.79 19.62 -17.26
N GLU A 450 -12.89 18.38 -17.75
CA GLU A 450 -12.75 18.06 -19.17
C GLU A 450 -14.06 18.21 -19.96
N GLY A 451 -15.22 18.30 -19.28
CA GLY A 451 -16.54 18.38 -19.88
C GLY A 451 -16.91 17.16 -20.74
N ARG A 452 -16.37 15.96 -20.39
CA ARG A 452 -16.58 14.71 -21.11
C ARG A 452 -16.47 13.49 -20.19
N PHE A 453 -16.89 12.34 -20.70
CA PHE A 453 -16.64 11.07 -20.05
C PHE A 453 -15.16 10.67 -20.13
N MET A 454 -14.65 10.18 -19.02
CA MET A 454 -13.34 9.56 -18.87
C MET A 454 -13.52 8.07 -18.56
N ALA A 455 -12.53 7.23 -18.89
CA ALA A 455 -12.56 5.85 -18.44
C ALA A 455 -12.27 5.81 -16.93
N MET A 456 -13.07 5.08 -16.18
CA MET A 456 -12.86 4.96 -14.72
C MET A 456 -11.57 4.19 -14.39
N HIS A 457 -11.22 3.16 -15.19
CA HIS A 457 -9.97 2.42 -15.07
C HIS A 457 -9.00 2.82 -16.20
N HIS A 458 -9.18 2.21 -17.38
CA HIS A 458 -8.39 2.54 -18.58
C HIS A 458 -9.21 2.24 -19.85
N PRO A 459 -8.87 2.84 -21.00
CA PRO A 459 -9.67 2.74 -22.22
C PRO A 459 -9.73 1.33 -22.85
N PHE A 460 -8.99 0.37 -22.34
CA PHE A 460 -8.97 -1.02 -22.82
C PHE A 460 -9.82 -1.96 -21.99
N THR A 461 -10.46 -1.49 -20.92
CA THR A 461 -11.37 -2.27 -20.08
C THR A 461 -12.63 -2.60 -20.87
N SER A 462 -13.03 -3.88 -20.86
CA SER A 462 -14.25 -4.34 -21.51
C SER A 462 -15.48 -3.94 -20.70
N PRO A 463 -16.51 -3.36 -21.34
CA PRO A 463 -17.81 -3.22 -20.70
C PRO A 463 -18.49 -4.57 -20.51
N MET A 464 -19.48 -4.63 -19.61
CA MET A 464 -20.36 -5.79 -19.47
C MET A 464 -21.12 -6.04 -20.79
N ASP A 465 -21.32 -7.31 -21.15
CA ASP A 465 -21.92 -7.68 -22.45
C ASP A 465 -23.36 -7.18 -22.59
N GLU A 466 -24.12 -7.17 -21.48
CA GLU A 466 -25.48 -6.67 -21.45
C GLU A 466 -25.60 -5.13 -21.55
N ASP A 467 -24.52 -4.40 -21.34
CA ASP A 467 -24.52 -2.92 -21.36
C ASP A 467 -23.95 -2.35 -22.68
N LEU A 468 -23.58 -3.19 -23.64
CA LEU A 468 -22.95 -2.75 -24.89
C LEU A 468 -23.77 -1.73 -25.68
N ASP A 469 -25.10 -1.85 -25.68
CA ASP A 469 -26.00 -0.93 -26.39
C ASP A 469 -26.13 0.44 -25.69
N LEU A 470 -25.64 0.57 -24.45
CA LEU A 470 -25.66 1.81 -23.69
C LEU A 470 -24.46 2.71 -23.96
N ILE A 471 -23.41 2.21 -24.60
CA ILE A 471 -22.16 2.97 -24.81
C ILE A 471 -22.41 4.32 -25.50
N GLU A 472 -23.30 4.38 -26.48
CA GLU A 472 -23.62 5.59 -27.24
C GLU A 472 -24.85 6.31 -26.72
N THR A 473 -25.76 5.65 -25.97
CA THR A 473 -27.04 6.20 -25.56
C THR A 473 -27.07 6.68 -24.12
N ASP A 474 -26.40 5.98 -23.22
CA ASP A 474 -26.28 6.32 -21.80
C ASP A 474 -24.94 5.82 -21.22
N PRO A 475 -23.79 6.44 -21.58
CA PRO A 475 -22.47 6.02 -21.13
C PRO A 475 -22.34 5.94 -19.60
N GLY A 476 -23.07 6.80 -18.87
CA GLY A 476 -23.04 6.82 -17.42
C GLY A 476 -23.61 5.57 -16.74
N ALA A 477 -24.44 4.78 -17.46
CA ALA A 477 -25.03 3.54 -16.96
C ALA A 477 -24.21 2.28 -17.32
N VAL A 478 -23.18 2.40 -18.16
CA VAL A 478 -22.36 1.25 -18.60
C VAL A 478 -21.47 0.77 -17.47
N ARG A 479 -21.56 -0.54 -17.16
CA ARG A 479 -20.67 -1.20 -16.18
C ARG A 479 -19.48 -1.84 -16.88
N ALA A 480 -18.37 -1.94 -16.18
CA ALA A 480 -17.12 -2.55 -16.62
C ALA A 480 -16.97 -3.97 -16.09
N LYS A 481 -16.35 -4.84 -16.88
CA LYS A 481 -15.77 -6.13 -16.43
C LYS A 481 -14.47 -5.88 -15.66
N ALA A 482 -14.57 -5.05 -14.60
CA ALA A 482 -13.46 -4.66 -13.74
C ALA A 482 -13.68 -5.18 -12.32
N TYR A 483 -12.57 -5.48 -11.66
CA TYR A 483 -12.55 -6.06 -10.32
C TYR A 483 -11.33 -5.59 -9.54
N ASP A 484 -11.57 -5.11 -8.32
CA ASP A 484 -10.52 -4.72 -7.38
C ASP A 484 -10.55 -5.64 -6.16
N ILE A 485 -9.37 -6.06 -5.72
CA ILE A 485 -9.20 -6.79 -4.47
C ILE A 485 -8.89 -5.82 -3.34
N VAL A 486 -9.71 -5.88 -2.31
CA VAL A 486 -9.64 -5.02 -1.14
C VAL A 486 -9.24 -5.82 0.09
N LEU A 487 -8.31 -5.30 0.87
CA LEU A 487 -7.88 -5.83 2.17
C LEU A 487 -8.01 -4.73 3.22
N ASN A 488 -8.89 -4.92 4.22
CA ASN A 488 -8.99 -4.01 5.37
C ASN A 488 -9.16 -2.53 4.97
N GLY A 489 -10.02 -2.24 4.01
CA GLY A 489 -10.25 -0.86 3.55
C GLY A 489 -9.18 -0.30 2.60
N ASN A 490 -8.28 -1.15 2.12
CA ASN A 490 -7.26 -0.78 1.15
C ASN A 490 -7.39 -1.63 -0.12
N GLU A 491 -7.43 -1.01 -1.27
CA GLU A 491 -7.25 -1.67 -2.55
C GLU A 491 -5.80 -2.16 -2.64
N ILE A 492 -5.58 -3.45 -2.71
CA ILE A 492 -4.26 -4.06 -2.84
C ILE A 492 -3.93 -4.43 -4.28
N GLY A 493 -4.92 -4.45 -5.15
CA GLY A 493 -4.76 -4.71 -6.57
C GLY A 493 -6.06 -4.52 -7.31
N GLY A 494 -5.96 -4.30 -8.62
CA GLY A 494 -7.10 -4.13 -9.49
C GLY A 494 -6.83 -4.65 -10.90
N GLY A 495 -7.89 -5.00 -11.60
CA GLY A 495 -7.82 -5.53 -12.94
C GLY A 495 -9.13 -5.50 -13.70
N SER A 496 -9.10 -6.02 -14.91
CA SER A 496 -10.29 -6.12 -15.76
C SER A 496 -10.11 -7.18 -16.84
N ILE A 497 -11.20 -7.56 -17.49
CA ILE A 497 -11.17 -8.17 -18.81
C ILE A 497 -10.93 -7.05 -19.81
N ARG A 498 -10.12 -7.35 -20.85
CA ARG A 498 -9.73 -6.35 -21.86
C ARG A 498 -10.60 -6.48 -23.09
N ILE A 499 -10.79 -5.37 -23.79
CA ILE A 499 -11.36 -5.38 -25.12
C ILE A 499 -10.36 -6.08 -26.04
N HIS A 500 -10.83 -7.08 -26.80
CA HIS A 500 -10.05 -7.78 -27.82
C HIS A 500 -10.62 -7.58 -29.24
N SER A 501 -11.78 -6.93 -29.35
CA SER A 501 -12.41 -6.57 -30.62
C SER A 501 -12.02 -5.17 -31.05
N ALA A 502 -11.45 -5.03 -32.25
CA ALA A 502 -11.10 -3.72 -32.83
C ALA A 502 -12.33 -2.81 -32.99
N GLU A 503 -13.50 -3.38 -33.31
CA GLU A 503 -14.75 -2.63 -33.46
C GLU A 503 -15.21 -2.07 -32.11
N LEU A 504 -15.25 -2.88 -31.07
CA LEU A 504 -15.62 -2.43 -29.73
C LEU A 504 -14.62 -1.39 -29.22
N GLN A 505 -13.32 -1.58 -29.44
CA GLN A 505 -12.30 -0.60 -29.03
C GLN A 505 -12.50 0.76 -29.70
N LYS A 506 -12.90 0.75 -30.98
CA LYS A 506 -13.22 2.00 -31.71
C LYS A 506 -14.44 2.71 -31.10
N ARG A 507 -15.50 1.98 -30.74
CA ARG A 507 -16.68 2.52 -30.06
C ARG A 507 -16.30 3.15 -28.71
N MET A 508 -15.46 2.46 -27.94
CA MET A 508 -14.96 2.95 -26.64
C MET A 508 -14.15 4.25 -26.79
N PHE A 509 -13.22 4.31 -27.73
CA PHE A 509 -12.47 5.54 -27.97
C PHE A 509 -13.36 6.71 -28.37
N LYS A 510 -14.38 6.45 -29.18
CA LYS A 510 -15.37 7.47 -29.57
C LYS A 510 -16.15 7.98 -28.36
N ALA A 511 -16.60 7.09 -27.45
CA ALA A 511 -17.30 7.48 -26.23
C ALA A 511 -16.41 8.31 -25.28
N LEU A 512 -15.09 8.07 -25.29
CA LEU A 512 -14.09 8.84 -24.54
C LEU A 512 -13.66 10.15 -25.24
N GLY A 513 -14.24 10.46 -26.41
CA GLY A 513 -13.94 11.69 -27.15
C GLY A 513 -12.64 11.67 -27.96
N PHE A 514 -12.04 10.49 -28.23
CA PHE A 514 -10.89 10.39 -29.13
C PHE A 514 -11.34 10.46 -30.59
N THR A 515 -10.60 11.20 -31.41
CA THR A 515 -10.67 11.05 -32.88
C THR A 515 -9.91 9.79 -33.30
N GLU A 516 -10.21 9.29 -34.52
CA GLU A 516 -9.50 8.11 -35.06
C GLU A 516 -7.99 8.39 -35.19
N GLU A 517 -7.61 9.61 -35.61
CA GLU A 517 -6.22 10.02 -35.75
C GLU A 517 -5.50 10.04 -34.37
N ALA A 518 -6.15 10.61 -33.36
CA ALA A 518 -5.59 10.67 -32.00
C ALA A 518 -5.44 9.27 -31.40
N ALA A 519 -6.42 8.39 -31.57
CA ALA A 519 -6.34 7.00 -31.14
C ALA A 519 -5.23 6.24 -31.88
N GLN A 520 -5.11 6.42 -33.19
CA GLN A 520 -4.05 5.79 -34.00
C GLN A 520 -2.66 6.31 -33.64
N GLN A 521 -2.52 7.60 -33.34
CA GLN A 521 -1.23 8.18 -32.95
C GLN A 521 -0.75 7.63 -31.59
N ARG A 522 -1.65 7.47 -30.63
CA ARG A 522 -1.31 7.06 -29.25
C ARG A 522 -1.24 5.55 -29.08
N PHE A 523 -2.16 4.81 -29.70
CA PHE A 523 -2.38 3.37 -29.49
C PHE A 523 -2.29 2.56 -30.78
N GLY A 524 -1.78 3.14 -31.85
CA GLY A 524 -1.77 2.53 -33.19
C GLY A 524 -1.08 1.17 -33.24
N PHE A 525 -0.03 0.96 -32.45
CA PHE A 525 0.65 -0.33 -32.39
C PHE A 525 -0.26 -1.45 -31.80
N LEU A 526 -1.06 -1.14 -30.76
CA LEU A 526 -2.02 -2.08 -30.18
C LEU A 526 -3.20 -2.31 -31.14
N LEU A 527 -3.77 -1.24 -31.70
CA LEU A 527 -4.85 -1.33 -32.69
C LEU A 527 -4.44 -2.12 -33.93
N ASN A 528 -3.18 -2.02 -34.35
CA ASN A 528 -2.64 -2.82 -35.44
C ASN A 528 -2.49 -4.29 -35.05
N ALA A 529 -2.10 -4.59 -33.80
CA ALA A 529 -2.00 -5.96 -33.31
C ALA A 529 -3.37 -6.67 -33.34
N PHE A 530 -4.46 -5.98 -33.03
CA PHE A 530 -5.82 -6.53 -33.09
C PHE A 530 -6.22 -7.08 -34.47
N LYS A 531 -5.58 -6.60 -35.53
CA LYS A 531 -5.83 -7.10 -36.91
C LYS A 531 -5.30 -8.52 -37.13
N TYR A 532 -4.42 -9.01 -36.26
CA TYR A 532 -3.75 -10.29 -36.43
C TYR A 532 -4.22 -11.37 -35.44
N GLY A 533 -5.39 -11.19 -34.85
CA GLY A 533 -6.02 -12.16 -33.97
C GLY A 533 -5.61 -11.98 -32.52
N THR A 534 -6.41 -11.22 -31.78
CA THR A 534 -6.25 -10.97 -30.36
C THR A 534 -7.15 -11.93 -29.58
N PRO A 535 -6.61 -12.77 -28.68
CA PRO A 535 -7.45 -13.62 -27.83
C PRO A 535 -8.23 -12.78 -26.81
N PRO A 536 -9.38 -13.26 -26.31
CA PRO A 536 -9.95 -12.75 -25.08
C PRO A 536 -8.91 -12.84 -23.96
N HIS A 537 -8.71 -11.78 -23.19
CA HIS A 537 -7.70 -11.75 -22.13
C HIS A 537 -8.09 -10.81 -21.00
N GLY A 538 -7.53 -11.06 -19.85
CA GLY A 538 -7.72 -10.26 -18.65
C GLY A 538 -6.54 -10.40 -17.70
N GLY A 539 -6.42 -9.48 -16.79
CA GLY A 539 -5.31 -9.48 -15.85
C GLY A 539 -5.56 -8.60 -14.64
N LEU A 540 -4.55 -8.55 -13.79
CA LEU A 540 -4.59 -7.81 -12.54
C LEU A 540 -3.18 -7.33 -12.20
N ALA A 541 -3.08 -6.25 -11.45
CA ALA A 541 -1.84 -5.78 -10.88
C ALA A 541 -2.00 -5.53 -9.38
N TYR A 542 -1.11 -6.11 -8.57
CA TYR A 542 -1.01 -5.78 -7.14
C TYR A 542 0.01 -4.68 -6.91
N GLY A 543 -0.29 -3.76 -6.00
CA GLY A 543 0.74 -2.90 -5.42
C GLY A 543 1.56 -3.68 -4.40
N LEU A 544 2.75 -4.17 -4.78
CA LEU A 544 3.61 -4.96 -3.88
C LEU A 544 3.95 -4.19 -2.60
N ASP A 545 4.18 -2.90 -2.70
CA ASP A 545 4.50 -2.03 -1.55
C ASP A 545 3.35 -2.00 -0.54
N ARG A 546 2.11 -1.83 -1.03
CA ARG A 546 0.91 -1.80 -0.19
C ARG A 546 0.60 -3.17 0.40
N LEU A 547 0.70 -4.24 -0.39
CA LEU A 547 0.51 -5.61 0.10
C LEU A 547 1.52 -5.94 1.21
N ALA A 548 2.81 -5.61 1.01
CA ALA A 548 3.84 -5.82 2.01
C ALA A 548 3.60 -4.98 3.27
N MET A 549 3.19 -3.71 3.13
CA MET A 549 2.85 -2.84 4.24
C MET A 549 1.75 -3.45 5.13
N LEU A 550 0.67 -3.92 4.52
CA LEU A 550 -0.47 -4.49 5.24
C LEU A 550 -0.12 -5.83 5.91
N ILE A 551 0.66 -6.68 5.25
CA ILE A 551 1.13 -7.96 5.82
C ILE A 551 2.10 -7.73 6.98
N CYS A 552 2.95 -6.70 6.90
CA CYS A 552 3.87 -6.33 7.99
C CYS A 552 3.19 -5.57 9.13
N GLY A 553 1.93 -5.13 8.97
CA GLY A 553 1.27 -4.23 9.92
C GLY A 553 1.97 -2.86 10.03
N ALA A 554 2.68 -2.44 8.98
CA ALA A 554 3.41 -1.17 8.96
C ALA A 554 2.47 0.02 8.69
N GLY A 555 2.78 1.17 9.27
CA GLY A 555 1.96 2.38 9.13
C GLY A 555 2.15 3.14 7.82
N SER A 556 3.21 2.84 7.07
CA SER A 556 3.55 3.52 5.82
C SER A 556 4.24 2.57 4.84
N ILE A 557 4.00 2.76 3.54
CA ILE A 557 4.75 2.03 2.49
C ILE A 557 6.25 2.32 2.56
N ARG A 558 6.69 3.45 3.12
CA ARG A 558 8.10 3.78 3.32
C ARG A 558 8.81 2.83 4.28
N ASP A 559 8.07 2.12 5.13
CA ASP A 559 8.65 1.12 6.06
C ASP A 559 8.93 -0.23 5.38
N VAL A 560 8.40 -0.46 4.19
CA VAL A 560 8.61 -1.69 3.40
C VAL A 560 9.37 -1.45 2.08
N ILE A 561 9.84 -0.22 1.85
CA ILE A 561 10.68 0.18 0.72
C ILE A 561 12.07 0.54 1.25
N ALA A 562 13.12 -0.01 0.65
CA ALA A 562 14.48 0.21 1.16
C ALA A 562 14.88 1.71 1.13
N PHE A 563 14.66 2.39 0.01
CA PHE A 563 15.04 3.79 -0.20
C PHE A 563 13.86 4.57 -0.80
N PRO A 564 12.85 4.92 0.05
CA PRO A 564 11.69 5.65 -0.40
C PRO A 564 11.97 7.14 -0.51
N LYS A 565 11.11 7.84 -1.27
CA LYS A 565 11.07 9.30 -1.33
C LYS A 565 10.12 9.89 -0.30
N VAL A 566 10.36 11.12 0.09
CA VAL A 566 9.46 11.90 0.95
C VAL A 566 8.33 12.55 0.14
N GLN A 567 7.41 13.23 0.82
CA GLN A 567 6.18 13.74 0.22
C GLN A 567 6.39 14.70 -0.97
N ASN A 568 7.48 15.45 -1.01
CA ASN A 568 7.83 16.32 -2.12
C ASN A 568 8.65 15.61 -3.23
N ALA A 569 8.60 14.28 -3.30
CA ALA A 569 9.32 13.43 -4.24
C ALA A 569 10.87 13.51 -4.16
N SER A 570 11.44 14.14 -3.13
CA SER A 570 12.89 14.14 -2.94
C SER A 570 13.38 12.90 -2.19
N ASP A 571 14.66 12.56 -2.41
CA ASP A 571 15.39 11.52 -1.70
C ASP A 571 16.32 12.14 -0.67
N PRO A 572 16.03 12.05 0.63
CA PRO A 572 16.86 12.66 1.66
C PRO A 572 18.27 12.06 1.79
N LEU A 573 18.46 10.80 1.31
CA LEU A 573 19.75 10.13 1.37
C LEU A 573 20.70 10.62 0.29
N THR A 574 20.23 10.69 -0.97
CA THR A 574 21.04 11.07 -2.12
C THR A 574 20.96 12.56 -2.46
N GLY A 575 19.92 13.25 -1.97
CA GLY A 575 19.61 14.63 -2.30
C GLY A 575 18.91 14.81 -3.64
N ALA A 576 18.57 13.74 -4.35
CA ALA A 576 17.86 13.82 -5.62
C ALA A 576 16.41 14.36 -5.43
N PRO A 577 15.87 15.12 -6.41
CA PRO A 577 16.52 15.59 -7.65
C PRO A 577 17.47 16.77 -7.39
N TYR A 578 18.51 16.87 -8.21
CA TYR A 578 19.46 17.98 -8.17
C TYR A 578 19.83 18.45 -9.58
N PRO A 579 20.36 19.69 -9.74
CA PRO A 579 20.76 20.22 -11.02
C PRO A 579 21.83 19.34 -11.70
N VAL A 580 21.75 19.23 -13.02
CA VAL A 580 22.73 18.51 -13.85
C VAL A 580 23.74 19.50 -14.45
N GLU A 581 24.90 19.00 -14.90
CA GLU A 581 25.92 19.84 -15.52
C GLU A 581 25.42 20.41 -16.85
N GLN A 582 25.80 21.67 -17.16
CA GLN A 582 25.42 22.33 -18.42
C GLN A 582 25.80 21.51 -19.65
N LYS A 583 26.96 20.84 -19.64
CA LYS A 583 27.38 19.97 -20.73
C LYS A 583 26.37 18.88 -21.05
N GLN A 584 25.72 18.28 -20.03
CA GLN A 584 24.69 17.26 -20.22
C GLN A 584 23.43 17.84 -20.87
N LEU A 585 23.05 19.07 -20.50
CA LEU A 585 21.92 19.78 -21.11
C LEU A 585 22.22 20.13 -22.58
N ASP A 586 23.44 20.60 -22.87
CA ASP A 586 23.89 20.94 -24.22
C ASP A 586 23.88 19.68 -25.13
N GLU A 587 24.35 18.54 -24.64
CA GLU A 587 24.34 17.27 -25.36
C GLU A 587 22.90 16.76 -25.65
N LEU A 588 21.92 17.14 -24.84
CA LEU A 588 20.51 16.79 -24.99
C LEU A 588 19.73 17.88 -25.74
N HIS A 589 20.36 19.00 -26.11
CA HIS A 589 19.69 20.17 -26.71
C HIS A 589 18.53 20.72 -25.84
N ILE A 590 18.71 20.74 -24.52
CA ILE A 590 17.70 21.22 -23.54
C ILE A 590 18.20 22.53 -22.93
N SER A 591 17.29 23.49 -22.82
CA SER A 591 17.49 24.72 -22.04
C SER A 591 16.30 25.00 -21.15
N PHE A 592 16.55 25.59 -19.98
CA PHE A 592 15.48 26.08 -19.12
C PHE A 592 14.96 27.42 -19.63
N LYS A 593 13.64 27.59 -19.67
CA LYS A 593 13.01 28.89 -19.86
C LYS A 593 12.66 29.42 -18.48
N ASP A 594 13.10 30.66 -18.18
CA ASP A 594 12.69 31.50 -17.07
C ASP A 594 12.40 30.71 -15.78
N LEU A 595 13.45 30.13 -15.18
CA LEU A 595 13.38 29.72 -13.79
C LEU A 595 13.35 31.02 -13.00
N GLU A 596 12.17 31.47 -12.56
CA GLU A 596 12.07 32.51 -11.53
C GLU A 596 12.74 31.95 -10.27
N ASP A 597 13.73 32.71 -9.74
CA ASP A 597 14.48 32.37 -8.52
C ASP A 597 13.59 32.30 -7.27
#